data_8c3667230754fc76b161e770bca93407
#
_entry.id   8c3667230754fc76b161e770bca93407
#
_cell.length_a   1.000
_cell.length_b   1.000
_cell.length_c   1.000
_cell.angle_alpha   90.00
_cell.angle_beta   90.00
_cell.angle_gamma   90.00
#
_symmetry.space_group_name_H-M   'P 1'
#
loop_
_entity.id
_entity.type
_entity.pdbx_description
1 polymer ?
#
loop_
_entity_poly.entity_id
_entity_poly.type
_entity_poly.pdbx_seq_one_letter_code
_entity_poly.pdbx_strand_id
1 'polypeptide(L)'
;MCADVVDPATRSRMMARIRGKDTVVEVAVRRQLHSLGYRFRLHRKDLPGRPDIVLPRYRTAVFVHGCFWHRHAGCVYATKPATRPMFWQAKFETNVRRDAAAVERLLAGGWSVAVIWECVVSGDGLGSDDLARLLAWLDAQAATSSPAFLEIP
;
A
#
# COMPACT_ATOMS: atom_id res chain seq x y z
N MET A 1 30.26 4.95 -6.54
CA MET A 1 29.47 5.53 -5.43
C MET A 1 28.67 6.73 -5.94
N CYS A 2 27.38 6.61 -6.01
CA CYS A 2 26.56 7.80 -6.23
C CYS A 2 26.59 8.65 -4.96
N ALA A 3 27.30 9.78 -5.02
CA ALA A 3 27.26 10.77 -3.96
C ALA A 3 25.80 11.26 -3.82
N ASP A 4 25.37 11.41 -2.59
CA ASP A 4 24.07 12.00 -2.29
C ASP A 4 24.00 13.39 -2.93
N VAL A 5 23.08 13.56 -3.86
CA VAL A 5 22.94 14.81 -4.64
C VAL A 5 22.42 15.99 -3.78
N VAL A 6 21.90 15.68 -2.59
CA VAL A 6 21.33 16.66 -1.66
C VAL A 6 22.00 16.59 -0.29
N ASP A 7 22.21 17.76 0.31
CA ASP A 7 22.77 17.86 1.67
C ASP A 7 21.81 17.27 2.73
N PRO A 8 22.32 16.88 3.91
CA PRO A 8 21.53 16.24 4.96
C PRO A 8 20.33 17.08 5.44
N ALA A 9 20.44 18.39 5.48
CA ALA A 9 19.35 19.27 5.92
C ALA A 9 18.22 19.32 4.89
N THR A 10 18.57 19.38 3.60
CA THR A 10 17.60 19.32 2.49
C THR A 10 16.91 17.95 2.47
N ARG A 11 17.66 16.87 2.63
CA ARG A 11 17.09 15.53 2.72
C ARG A 11 16.12 15.40 3.89
N SER A 12 16.47 15.90 5.06
CA SER A 12 15.60 15.88 6.23
C SER A 12 14.29 16.62 5.97
N ARG A 13 14.35 17.79 5.31
CA ARG A 13 13.16 18.55 4.91
C ARG A 13 12.30 17.79 3.90
N MET A 14 12.92 17.13 2.92
CA MET A 14 12.20 16.30 1.95
C MET A 14 11.49 15.15 2.62
N MET A 15 12.16 14.43 3.53
CA MET A 15 11.59 13.33 4.29
C MET A 15 10.44 13.78 5.21
N ALA A 16 10.54 14.97 5.82
CA ALA A 16 9.48 15.54 6.66
C ALA A 16 8.20 15.87 5.88
N ARG A 17 8.30 16.07 4.56
CA ARG A 17 7.15 16.33 3.67
C ARG A 17 6.44 15.08 3.19
N ILE A 18 7.01 13.89 3.40
CA ILE A 18 6.40 12.62 3.00
C ILE A 18 5.22 12.35 3.94
N ARG A 19 4.04 12.29 3.36
CA ARG A 19 2.81 12.01 4.12
C ARG A 19 2.68 10.51 4.38
N GLY A 20 2.32 10.16 5.61
CA GLY A 20 2.00 8.77 5.97
C GLY A 20 0.59 8.35 5.58
N LYS A 21 -0.22 9.28 5.07
CA LYS A 21 -1.59 9.05 4.60
C LYS A 21 -1.96 10.06 3.52
N ASP A 22 -3.03 9.78 2.80
CA ASP A 22 -3.53 10.63 1.71
C ASP A 22 -2.45 10.97 0.66
N THR A 23 -1.63 9.97 0.35
CA THR A 23 -0.64 10.11 -0.72
C THR A 23 -1.34 10.26 -2.07
N VAL A 24 -0.62 10.80 -3.06
CA VAL A 24 -1.14 10.95 -4.43
C VAL A 24 -1.65 9.62 -4.96
N VAL A 25 -0.92 8.55 -4.67
CA VAL A 25 -1.24 7.18 -5.12
C VAL A 25 -2.53 6.67 -4.45
N GLU A 26 -2.66 6.81 -3.14
CA GLU A 26 -3.87 6.45 -2.41
C GLU A 26 -5.09 7.21 -2.93
N VAL A 27 -4.95 8.52 -3.12
CA VAL A 27 -6.03 9.38 -3.62
C VAL A 27 -6.46 8.96 -5.02
N ALA A 28 -5.52 8.62 -5.90
CA ALA A 28 -5.83 8.14 -7.25
C ALA A 28 -6.65 6.84 -7.21
N VAL A 29 -6.23 5.87 -6.43
CA VAL A 29 -6.93 4.58 -6.29
C VAL A 29 -8.33 4.77 -5.71
N ARG A 30 -8.47 5.53 -4.62
CA ARG A 30 -9.79 5.70 -4.00
C ARG A 30 -10.76 6.50 -4.85
N ARG A 31 -10.28 7.51 -5.60
CA ARG A 31 -11.12 8.24 -6.56
C ARG A 31 -11.62 7.34 -7.68
N GLN A 32 -10.75 6.47 -8.19
CA GLN A 32 -11.11 5.49 -9.21
C GLN A 32 -12.20 4.54 -8.69
N LEU A 33 -12.02 3.97 -7.51
CA LEU A 33 -13.03 3.09 -6.90
C LEU A 33 -14.34 3.83 -6.64
N HIS A 34 -14.28 5.06 -6.13
CA HIS A 34 -15.48 5.85 -5.86
C HIS A 34 -16.26 6.15 -7.13
N SER A 35 -15.59 6.49 -8.22
CA SER A 35 -16.21 6.75 -9.53
C SER A 35 -16.94 5.52 -10.08
N LEU A 36 -16.51 4.32 -9.68
CA LEU A 36 -17.11 3.05 -10.08
C LEU A 36 -18.23 2.58 -9.15
N GLY A 37 -18.58 3.40 -8.17
CA GLY A 37 -19.69 3.11 -7.25
C GLY A 37 -19.30 2.42 -5.96
N TYR A 38 -18.00 2.16 -5.73
CA TYR A 38 -17.55 1.57 -4.49
C TYR A 38 -17.59 2.58 -3.35
N ARG A 39 -18.03 2.12 -2.19
CA ARG A 39 -18.09 2.93 -0.96
C ARG A 39 -17.18 2.34 0.08
N PHE A 40 -16.39 3.20 0.73
CA PHE A 40 -15.30 2.78 1.60
C PHE A 40 -15.15 3.73 2.80
N ARG A 41 -14.38 3.26 3.79
CA ARG A 41 -13.87 4.04 4.90
C ARG A 41 -12.37 4.19 4.74
N LEU A 42 -11.82 5.29 5.23
CA LEU A 42 -10.39 5.58 5.13
C LEU A 42 -9.71 5.42 6.49
N HIS A 43 -8.49 4.88 6.45
CA HIS A 43 -7.56 4.87 7.59
C HIS A 43 -8.18 4.39 8.91
N ARG A 44 -8.94 3.29 8.88
CA ARG A 44 -9.56 2.73 10.08
C ARG A 44 -8.52 2.29 11.09
N LYS A 45 -8.55 2.91 12.27
CA LYS A 45 -7.58 2.65 13.34
C LYS A 45 -7.89 1.39 14.15
N ASP A 46 -9.10 0.90 14.06
CA ASP A 46 -9.58 -0.30 14.75
C ASP A 46 -9.17 -1.60 14.07
N LEU A 47 -8.63 -1.53 12.85
CA LEU A 47 -8.13 -2.67 12.10
C LEU A 47 -6.60 -2.76 12.14
N PRO A 48 -6.04 -3.99 12.16
CA PRO A 48 -4.59 -4.19 12.10
C PRO A 48 -3.96 -3.48 10.92
N GLY A 49 -2.83 -2.79 11.13
CA GLY A 49 -2.07 -2.10 10.09
C GLY A 49 -2.69 -0.80 9.59
N ARG A 50 -3.86 -0.40 10.07
CA ARG A 50 -4.58 0.80 9.63
C ARG A 50 -4.72 0.86 8.10
N PRO A 51 -5.50 -0.02 7.49
CA PRO A 51 -5.65 -0.06 6.04
C PRO A 51 -6.03 1.30 5.45
N ASP A 52 -5.47 1.62 4.31
CA ASP A 52 -5.72 2.90 3.64
C ASP A 52 -7.17 3.04 3.19
N ILE A 53 -7.73 1.94 2.67
CA ILE A 53 -9.11 1.87 2.20
C ILE A 53 -9.76 0.62 2.78
N VAL A 54 -10.95 0.76 3.35
CA VAL A 54 -11.73 -0.38 3.85
C VAL A 54 -13.06 -0.41 3.14
N LEU A 55 -13.38 -1.55 2.55
CA LEU A 55 -14.64 -1.81 1.84
C LEU A 55 -15.51 -2.74 2.71
N PRO A 56 -16.37 -2.19 3.58
CA PRO A 56 -17.11 -3.01 4.55
C PRO A 56 -18.04 -4.03 3.89
N ARG A 57 -18.68 -3.65 2.78
CA ARG A 57 -19.58 -4.53 2.02
C ARG A 57 -18.86 -5.80 1.52
N TYR A 58 -17.57 -5.66 1.17
CA TYR A 58 -16.74 -6.74 0.66
C TYR A 58 -15.88 -7.39 1.75
N ARG A 59 -15.97 -6.87 2.97
CA ARG A 59 -15.13 -7.25 4.09
C ARG A 59 -13.65 -7.29 3.70
N THR A 60 -13.22 -6.26 3.01
CA THR A 60 -11.89 -6.16 2.41
C THR A 60 -11.17 -4.92 2.90
N ALA A 61 -9.90 -5.12 3.27
CA ALA A 61 -8.95 -4.07 3.60
C ALA A 61 -7.97 -3.92 2.44
N VAL A 62 -7.72 -2.68 2.00
CA VAL A 62 -6.81 -2.37 0.90
C VAL A 62 -5.66 -1.52 1.42
N PHE A 63 -4.44 -1.96 1.17
CA PHE A 63 -3.22 -1.20 1.42
C PHE A 63 -2.67 -0.69 0.08
N VAL A 64 -2.28 0.56 0.05
CA VAL A 64 -1.55 1.14 -1.08
C VAL A 64 -0.12 1.37 -0.60
N HIS A 65 0.79 0.50 -1.02
CA HIS A 65 2.16 0.47 -0.51
C HIS A 65 3.12 1.25 -1.42
N GLY A 66 3.87 2.17 -0.84
CA GLY A 66 5.02 2.78 -1.48
C GLY A 66 6.15 1.76 -1.65
N CYS A 67 6.68 1.62 -2.86
CA CYS A 67 7.67 0.60 -3.18
C CYS A 67 8.96 0.73 -2.36
N PHE A 68 9.39 1.95 -2.09
CA PHE A 68 10.57 2.21 -1.27
C PHE A 68 10.35 1.81 0.20
N TRP A 69 9.26 2.26 0.81
CA TRP A 69 9.00 2.09 2.24
C TRP A 69 8.65 0.66 2.64
N HIS A 70 7.91 -0.02 1.79
CA HIS A 70 7.41 -1.38 2.03
C HIS A 70 8.21 -2.45 1.31
N ARG A 71 9.30 -2.07 0.65
CA ARG A 71 10.28 -2.95 -0.01
C ARG A 71 9.67 -3.89 -1.05
N HIS A 72 9.07 -3.31 -2.05
CA HIS A 72 8.52 -4.07 -3.19
C HIS A 72 9.64 -4.88 -3.88
N ALA A 73 9.54 -6.20 -3.83
CA ALA A 73 10.57 -7.10 -4.35
C ALA A 73 10.76 -6.94 -5.85
N GLY A 74 12.02 -6.80 -6.29
CA GLY A 74 12.39 -6.68 -7.69
C GLY A 74 12.01 -5.36 -8.36
N CYS A 75 11.51 -4.39 -7.60
CA CYS A 75 11.07 -3.10 -8.13
C CYS A 75 12.21 -2.08 -8.18
N VAL A 76 12.29 -1.34 -9.30
CA VAL A 76 13.31 -0.29 -9.49
C VAL A 76 13.17 0.87 -8.49
N TYR A 77 11.96 1.11 -7.99
CA TYR A 77 11.70 2.16 -6.99
C TYR A 77 12.09 1.75 -5.57
N ALA A 78 12.33 0.48 -5.30
CA ALA A 78 12.80 -0.03 -4.02
C ALA A 78 14.33 0.12 -3.89
N THR A 79 14.82 1.34 -4.05
CA THR A 79 16.24 1.66 -4.00
C THR A 79 16.80 1.55 -2.58
N LYS A 80 18.12 1.34 -2.48
CA LYS A 80 18.82 1.29 -1.20
C LYS A 80 19.57 2.61 -0.98
N PRO A 81 19.31 3.32 0.14
CA PRO A 81 20.06 4.53 0.45
C PRO A 81 21.55 4.24 0.64
N ALA A 82 22.41 5.09 0.08
CA ALA A 82 23.86 4.93 0.16
C ALA A 82 24.41 5.31 1.54
N THR A 83 23.75 6.23 2.26
CA THR A 83 24.15 6.68 3.60
C THR A 83 23.38 5.93 4.68
N ARG A 84 24.06 5.61 5.81
CA ARG A 84 23.49 4.92 6.96
C ARG A 84 22.77 3.61 6.60
N PRO A 85 23.45 2.67 5.93
CA PRO A 85 22.80 1.46 5.42
C PRO A 85 22.17 0.60 6.53
N MET A 86 22.82 0.49 7.69
CA MET A 86 22.29 -0.31 8.81
C MET A 86 21.03 0.29 9.42
N PHE A 87 20.95 1.61 9.50
CA PHE A 87 19.71 2.30 9.95
C PHE A 87 18.54 2.00 9.02
N TRP A 88 18.75 2.14 7.72
CA TRP A 88 17.71 1.90 6.73
C TRP A 88 17.30 0.43 6.66
N GLN A 89 18.27 -0.48 6.75
CA GLN A 89 17.98 -1.91 6.77
C GLN A 89 17.08 -2.28 7.94
N ALA A 90 17.42 -1.83 9.17
CA ALA A 90 16.60 -2.09 10.35
C ALA A 90 15.19 -1.51 10.21
N LYS A 91 15.07 -0.30 9.66
CA LYS A 91 13.78 0.35 9.41
C LYS A 91 12.94 -0.42 8.39
N PHE A 92 13.53 -0.84 7.30
CA PHE A 92 12.85 -1.63 6.27
C PHE A 92 12.39 -2.99 6.79
N GLU A 93 13.23 -3.68 7.53
CA GLU A 93 12.88 -4.97 8.15
C GLU A 93 11.71 -4.84 9.12
N THR A 94 11.68 -3.77 9.90
CA THR A 94 10.58 -3.47 10.81
C THR A 94 9.28 -3.22 10.03
N ASN A 95 9.35 -2.44 8.95
CA ASN A 95 8.19 -2.17 8.10
C ASN A 95 7.65 -3.46 7.47
N VAL A 96 8.51 -4.27 6.88
CA VAL A 96 8.12 -5.54 6.23
C VAL A 96 7.47 -6.50 7.24
N ARG A 97 8.05 -6.64 8.42
CA ARG A 97 7.47 -7.49 9.49
C ARG A 97 6.12 -6.99 9.95
N ARG A 98 5.98 -5.69 10.12
CA ARG A 98 4.74 -5.05 10.54
C ARG A 98 3.65 -5.22 9.48
N ASP A 99 3.99 -5.06 8.22
CA ASP A 99 3.05 -5.27 7.10
C ASP A 99 2.57 -6.71 7.04
N ALA A 100 3.48 -7.67 7.13
CA ALA A 100 3.14 -9.09 7.13
C ALA A 100 2.24 -9.46 8.32
N ALA A 101 2.56 -8.97 9.51
CA ALA A 101 1.74 -9.22 10.70
C ALA A 101 0.34 -8.61 10.58
N ALA A 102 0.22 -7.42 9.97
CA ALA A 102 -1.07 -6.79 9.74
C ALA A 102 -1.95 -7.63 8.79
N VAL A 103 -1.37 -8.11 7.69
CA VAL A 103 -2.08 -8.97 6.73
C VAL A 103 -2.54 -10.25 7.41
N GLU A 104 -1.66 -10.92 8.14
CA GLU A 104 -1.97 -12.17 8.85
C GLU A 104 -3.13 -11.97 9.85
N ARG A 105 -3.07 -10.90 10.64
CA ARG A 105 -4.11 -10.59 11.63
C ARG A 105 -5.45 -10.24 11.00
N LEU A 106 -5.44 -9.52 9.87
CA LEU A 106 -6.66 -9.20 9.12
C LEU A 106 -7.31 -10.48 8.58
N LEU A 107 -6.53 -11.34 7.93
CA LEU A 107 -7.03 -12.61 7.41
C LEU A 107 -7.59 -13.49 8.53
N ALA A 108 -6.89 -13.58 9.65
CA ALA A 108 -7.35 -14.33 10.83
C ALA A 108 -8.66 -13.75 11.42
N GLY A 109 -8.86 -12.44 11.29
CA GLY A 109 -10.08 -11.74 11.72
C GLY A 109 -11.24 -11.81 10.72
N GLY A 110 -11.08 -12.53 9.61
CA GLY A 110 -12.11 -12.70 8.60
C GLY A 110 -12.15 -11.62 7.53
N TRP A 111 -11.10 -10.80 7.43
CA TRP A 111 -10.98 -9.76 6.41
C TRP A 111 -10.15 -10.26 5.25
N SER A 112 -10.61 -10.02 4.03
CA SER A 112 -9.79 -10.16 2.83
C SER A 112 -8.85 -8.96 2.71
N VAL A 113 -7.68 -9.14 2.12
CA VAL A 113 -6.67 -8.10 2.02
C VAL A 113 -6.17 -7.98 0.58
N ALA A 114 -6.17 -6.76 0.07
CA ALA A 114 -5.54 -6.41 -1.20
C ALA A 114 -4.37 -5.45 -0.94
N VAL A 115 -3.23 -5.73 -1.54
CA VAL A 115 -2.06 -4.84 -1.54
C VAL A 115 -1.83 -4.34 -2.96
N ILE A 116 -1.85 -3.02 -3.12
CA ILE A 116 -1.60 -2.34 -4.39
C ILE A 116 -0.28 -1.59 -4.25
N TRP A 117 0.67 -1.86 -5.15
CA TRP A 117 1.97 -1.20 -5.15
C TRP A 117 1.94 0.09 -5.97
N GLU A 118 2.63 1.12 -5.50
CA GLU A 118 2.61 2.44 -6.14
C GLU A 118 3.09 2.43 -7.60
N CYS A 119 4.00 1.52 -7.96
CA CYS A 119 4.57 1.47 -9.31
C CYS A 119 3.57 1.13 -10.41
N VAL A 120 2.41 0.56 -10.06
CA VAL A 120 1.34 0.25 -11.02
C VAL A 120 0.20 1.27 -11.00
N VAL A 121 0.33 2.31 -10.21
CA VAL A 121 -0.68 3.38 -10.10
C VAL A 121 -0.18 4.64 -10.78
N SER A 122 -0.97 5.15 -11.71
CA SER A 122 -0.75 6.46 -12.33
C SER A 122 -1.62 7.54 -11.65
N GLY A 123 -1.59 8.77 -12.16
CA GLY A 123 -2.45 9.85 -11.69
C GLY A 123 -3.95 9.55 -11.78
N ASP A 124 -4.33 8.67 -12.70
CA ASP A 124 -5.74 8.26 -12.92
C ASP A 124 -6.12 6.96 -12.18
N GLY A 125 -5.18 6.36 -11.46
CA GLY A 125 -5.38 5.11 -10.73
C GLY A 125 -4.71 3.92 -11.40
N LEU A 126 -5.28 2.74 -11.22
CA LEU A 126 -4.82 1.50 -11.84
C LEU A 126 -5.12 1.48 -13.33
N GLY A 127 -4.23 0.87 -14.11
CA GLY A 127 -4.49 0.56 -15.51
C GLY A 127 -5.64 -0.43 -15.67
N SER A 128 -6.16 -0.54 -16.89
CA SER A 128 -7.37 -1.34 -17.17
C SER A 128 -7.27 -2.80 -16.75
N ASP A 129 -6.14 -3.45 -16.97
CA ASP A 129 -5.97 -4.88 -16.63
C ASP A 129 -5.89 -5.10 -15.12
N ASP A 130 -5.12 -4.29 -14.41
CA ASP A 130 -5.00 -4.36 -12.96
C ASP A 130 -6.31 -3.98 -12.28
N LEU A 131 -7.00 -2.98 -12.80
CA LEU A 131 -8.32 -2.59 -12.32
C LEU A 131 -9.33 -3.73 -12.49
N ALA A 132 -9.41 -4.32 -13.68
CA ALA A 132 -10.30 -5.44 -13.95
C ALA A 132 -10.03 -6.62 -13.01
N ARG A 133 -8.75 -6.91 -12.75
CA ARG A 133 -8.32 -7.95 -11.80
C ARG A 133 -8.80 -7.65 -10.39
N LEU A 134 -8.62 -6.41 -9.93
CA LEU A 134 -9.07 -5.98 -8.60
C LEU A 134 -10.59 -6.08 -8.48
N LEU A 135 -11.35 -5.59 -9.47
CA LEU A 135 -12.81 -5.59 -9.42
C LEU A 135 -13.38 -7.00 -9.44
N ALA A 136 -12.86 -7.90 -10.28
CA ALA A 136 -13.28 -9.30 -10.33
C ALA A 136 -13.00 -10.00 -9.00
N TRP A 137 -11.85 -9.72 -8.39
CA TRP A 137 -11.50 -10.27 -7.08
C TRP A 137 -12.42 -9.75 -5.97
N LEU A 138 -12.74 -8.44 -5.97
CA LEU A 138 -13.68 -7.85 -5.01
C LEU A 138 -15.08 -8.49 -5.12
N ASP A 139 -15.58 -8.66 -6.33
CA ASP A 139 -16.88 -9.31 -6.55
C ASP A 139 -16.90 -10.73 -6.01
N ALA A 140 -15.80 -11.47 -6.16
CA ALA A 140 -15.65 -12.79 -5.58
C ALA A 140 -15.67 -12.75 -4.03
N GLN A 141 -15.12 -11.70 -3.41
CA GLN A 141 -15.14 -11.56 -1.95
C GLN A 141 -16.57 -11.29 -1.43
N ALA A 142 -17.41 -10.61 -2.20
CA ALA A 142 -18.80 -10.39 -1.81
C ALA A 142 -19.62 -11.69 -1.78
N ALA A 143 -19.22 -12.69 -2.55
CA ALA A 143 -19.92 -13.97 -2.69
C ALA A 143 -19.38 -15.08 -1.76
N THR A 144 -18.28 -14.86 -1.05
CA THR A 144 -17.66 -15.87 -0.18
C THR A 144 -17.47 -15.35 1.24
N SER A 145 -17.46 -16.27 2.20
CA SER A 145 -17.11 -15.98 3.60
C SER A 145 -15.65 -16.25 3.93
N SER A 146 -14.89 -16.82 3.00
CA SER A 146 -13.48 -17.16 3.21
C SER A 146 -12.58 -15.98 2.84
N PRO A 147 -11.76 -15.47 3.78
CA PRO A 147 -10.81 -14.41 3.49
C PRO A 147 -9.79 -14.81 2.44
N ALA A 148 -9.42 -13.88 1.57
CA ALA A 148 -8.42 -14.10 0.53
C ALA A 148 -7.42 -12.93 0.49
N PHE A 149 -6.28 -13.17 -0.13
CA PHE A 149 -5.23 -12.18 -0.33
C PHE A 149 -4.99 -11.95 -1.81
N LEU A 150 -4.90 -10.69 -2.21
CA LEU A 150 -4.53 -10.27 -3.55
C LEU A 150 -3.39 -9.28 -3.48
N GLU A 151 -2.41 -9.45 -4.35
CA GLU A 151 -1.32 -8.48 -4.56
C GLU A 151 -1.33 -8.04 -6.02
N ILE A 152 -1.29 -6.73 -6.22
CA ILE A 152 -1.17 -6.11 -7.55
C ILE A 152 0.20 -5.44 -7.58
N PRO A 153 1.22 -6.14 -8.12
CA PRO A 153 2.61 -5.69 -8.15
C PRO A 153 2.90 -4.72 -9.26
#